data_d43491023ce616ca1a0b2812301c5225
#
_entry.id   d43491023ce616ca1a0b2812301c5225
#
_cell.length_a   1.000
_cell.length_b   1.000
_cell.length_c   1.000
_cell.angle_alpha   90.00
_cell.angle_beta   90.00
_cell.angle_gamma   90.00
#
_symmetry.space_group_name_H-M   'P 1'
#
loop_
_entity.id
_entity.type
_entity.pdbx_description
1 polymer ?
#
loop_
_entity_poly.entity_id
_entity_poly.type
_entity_poly.pdbx_seq_one_letter_code
_entity_poly.pdbx_strand_id
1 'polypeptide(L)'
;MDNLTLYGQNIRGGNYADPLPNLLNNLSWSIPAALGMAGLLITAKKTWRELLAAAFSAVTLFIFTYASGRKYPYYAMVMACFAPLGFGMLFRAIPAAYREAKAFQWGAVILAVLIAAVSPVAALQWSRNVYLMSVPQGEMPPYRFAGTIRQAEDQTLLNYGFLDGGYYLAADSQPVTRFFCTLNNDLSEMKEEQRAAIAEGRTAFVVTRGMGGAHNQRSGRNEKESADMSAYRAVDTCSMVFEGFEWTYTLYERIGN
;
A
#
# COMPACT_ATOMS: atom_id res chain seq x y z
N MET A 1 -3.50 -16.89 15.51
CA MET A 1 -3.25 -17.63 14.23
C MET A 1 -2.06 -16.95 13.56
N ASP A 2 -1.03 -17.70 13.21
CA ASP A 2 0.14 -17.11 12.58
C ASP A 2 -0.08 -16.87 11.07
N ASN A 3 0.73 -15.99 10.50
CA ASN A 3 0.61 -15.63 9.09
C ASN A 3 0.82 -16.81 8.14
N LEU A 4 1.62 -17.82 8.55
CA LEU A 4 1.86 -19.01 7.73
C LEU A 4 0.60 -19.86 7.59
N THR A 5 -0.19 -19.99 8.64
CA THR A 5 -1.47 -20.72 8.60
C THR A 5 -2.46 -20.01 7.68
N LEU A 6 -2.54 -18.67 7.74
CA LEU A 6 -3.38 -17.87 6.85
C LEU A 6 -2.96 -17.99 5.38
N TYR A 7 -1.66 -17.94 5.10
CA TYR A 7 -1.14 -18.12 3.74
C TYR A 7 -1.42 -19.52 3.22
N GLY A 8 -1.25 -20.53 4.06
CA GLY A 8 -1.61 -21.91 3.71
C GLY A 8 -3.09 -22.08 3.36
N GLN A 9 -3.98 -21.42 4.09
CA GLN A 9 -5.42 -21.41 3.81
C GLN A 9 -5.76 -20.69 2.49
N ASN A 10 -5.14 -19.55 2.21
CA ASN A 10 -5.31 -18.82 0.95
C ASN A 10 -4.89 -19.65 -0.26
N ILE A 11 -3.76 -20.36 -0.17
CA ILE A 11 -3.27 -21.23 -1.24
C ILE A 11 -4.22 -22.42 -1.45
N ARG A 12 -4.67 -23.07 -0.39
CA ARG A 12 -5.61 -24.21 -0.45
C ARG A 12 -6.99 -23.78 -0.93
N GLY A 13 -7.43 -22.57 -0.61
CA GLY A 13 -8.71 -22.01 -1.03
C GLY A 13 -8.76 -21.54 -2.49
N GLY A 14 -7.71 -21.72 -3.28
CA GLY A 14 -7.65 -21.30 -4.68
C GLY A 14 -7.55 -19.77 -4.87
N ASN A 15 -7.36 -19.01 -3.82
CA ASN A 15 -7.23 -17.54 -3.84
C ASN A 15 -5.82 -17.08 -4.25
N TYR A 16 -5.10 -17.92 -4.97
CA TYR A 16 -3.74 -17.60 -5.42
C TYR A 16 -3.82 -16.59 -6.57
N ALA A 17 -3.30 -15.40 -6.35
CA ALA A 17 -3.24 -14.36 -7.37
C ALA A 17 -2.03 -14.58 -8.29
N ASP A 18 -2.25 -14.60 -9.61
CA ASP A 18 -1.16 -14.66 -10.59
C ASP A 18 -0.21 -13.46 -10.40
N PRO A 19 1.08 -13.69 -10.14
CA PRO A 19 2.05 -12.63 -9.95
C PRO A 19 2.42 -11.89 -11.23
N LEU A 20 2.26 -12.52 -12.40
CA LEU A 20 2.70 -11.95 -13.68
C LEU A 20 1.98 -10.65 -14.03
N PRO A 21 0.65 -10.53 -13.93
CA PRO A 21 -0.04 -9.26 -14.12
C PRO A 21 0.42 -8.17 -13.14
N ASN A 22 0.75 -8.55 -11.90
CA ASN A 22 1.27 -7.59 -10.93
C ASN A 22 2.63 -7.01 -11.36
N LEU A 23 3.54 -7.84 -11.84
CA LEU A 23 4.83 -7.39 -12.37
C LEU A 23 4.67 -6.52 -13.62
N LEU A 24 3.79 -6.93 -14.55
CA LEU A 24 3.55 -6.19 -15.79
C LEU A 24 2.86 -4.84 -15.55
N ASN A 25 1.91 -4.79 -14.63
CA ASN A 25 1.20 -3.55 -14.28
C ASN A 25 2.07 -2.55 -13.48
N ASN A 26 3.20 -3.02 -12.94
CA ASN A 26 4.13 -2.19 -12.16
C ASN A 26 5.48 -2.05 -12.89
N LEU A 27 5.45 -1.65 -14.15
CA LEU A 27 6.62 -1.54 -15.03
C LEU A 27 7.70 -0.61 -14.48
N SER A 28 7.33 0.43 -13.69
CA SER A 28 8.27 1.32 -13.03
C SER A 28 9.30 0.59 -12.15
N TRP A 29 8.93 -0.56 -11.59
CA TRP A 29 9.82 -1.41 -10.80
C TRP A 29 10.39 -2.59 -11.60
N SER A 30 9.59 -3.13 -12.52
CA SER A 30 9.96 -4.32 -13.28
C SER A 30 10.99 -4.03 -14.36
N ILE A 31 10.93 -2.86 -15.02
CA ILE A 31 11.89 -2.46 -16.05
C ILE A 31 13.32 -2.35 -15.50
N PRO A 32 13.59 -1.60 -14.41
CA PRO A 32 14.93 -1.54 -13.83
C PRO A 32 15.47 -2.91 -13.43
N ALA A 33 14.62 -3.77 -12.86
CA ALA A 33 15.00 -5.13 -12.50
C ALA A 33 15.37 -5.98 -13.74
N ALA A 34 14.55 -5.91 -14.80
CA ALA A 34 14.81 -6.61 -16.07
C ALA A 34 16.10 -6.14 -16.74
N LEU A 35 16.36 -4.83 -16.77
CA LEU A 35 17.61 -4.26 -17.30
C LEU A 35 18.82 -4.72 -16.48
N GLY A 36 18.69 -4.77 -15.15
CA GLY A 36 19.70 -5.31 -14.27
C GLY A 36 20.02 -6.79 -14.57
N MET A 37 18.99 -7.61 -14.70
CA MET A 37 19.16 -9.02 -15.08
C MET A 37 19.76 -9.19 -16.48
N ALA A 38 19.35 -8.38 -17.46
CA ALA A 38 19.97 -8.37 -18.79
C ALA A 38 21.46 -8.04 -18.72
N GLY A 39 21.87 -7.07 -17.89
CA GLY A 39 23.26 -6.74 -17.64
C GLY A 39 24.07 -7.92 -17.11
N LEU A 40 23.52 -8.67 -16.17
CA LEU A 40 24.15 -9.89 -15.66
C LEU A 40 24.29 -10.96 -16.77
N LEU A 41 23.28 -11.15 -17.61
CA LEU A 41 23.31 -12.10 -18.72
C LEU A 41 24.38 -11.75 -19.78
N ILE A 42 24.47 -10.47 -20.15
CA ILE A 42 25.47 -9.98 -21.12
C ILE A 42 26.90 -10.27 -20.63
N THR A 43 27.14 -10.17 -19.34
CA THR A 43 28.46 -10.39 -18.72
C THR A 43 28.69 -11.82 -18.24
N ALA A 44 27.73 -12.73 -18.46
CA ALA A 44 27.70 -14.07 -17.88
C ALA A 44 28.96 -14.93 -18.15
N LYS A 45 29.63 -14.78 -19.32
CA LYS A 45 30.87 -15.52 -19.63
C LYS A 45 32.01 -15.31 -18.62
N LYS A 46 32.04 -14.10 -17.99
CA LYS A 46 33.05 -13.74 -16.97
C LYS A 46 32.54 -13.86 -15.54
N THR A 47 31.21 -13.85 -15.38
CA THR A 47 30.54 -13.68 -14.08
C THR A 47 29.46 -14.74 -13.87
N TRP A 48 29.67 -15.98 -14.38
CA TRP A 48 28.64 -17.03 -14.32
C TRP A 48 28.23 -17.40 -12.89
N ARG A 49 29.15 -17.32 -11.92
CA ARG A 49 28.86 -17.60 -10.50
C ARG A 49 27.96 -16.52 -9.90
N GLU A 50 28.28 -15.27 -10.19
CA GLU A 50 27.47 -14.11 -9.78
C GLU A 50 26.09 -14.15 -10.43
N LEU A 51 26.03 -14.56 -11.71
CA LEU A 51 24.75 -14.76 -12.41
C LEU A 51 23.92 -15.84 -11.74
N LEU A 52 24.50 -16.99 -11.40
CA LEU A 52 23.79 -18.06 -10.71
C LEU A 52 23.32 -17.62 -9.31
N ALA A 53 24.16 -16.93 -8.56
CA ALA A 53 23.78 -16.39 -7.26
C ALA A 53 22.63 -15.37 -7.37
N ALA A 54 22.72 -14.47 -8.34
CA ALA A 54 21.65 -13.48 -8.58
C ALA A 54 20.36 -14.15 -9.05
N ALA A 55 20.42 -15.13 -9.95
CA ALA A 55 19.27 -15.89 -10.42
C ALA A 55 18.60 -16.67 -9.29
N PHE A 56 19.39 -17.38 -8.46
CA PHE A 56 18.88 -18.07 -7.28
C PHE A 56 18.22 -17.12 -6.30
N SER A 57 18.87 -15.98 -6.02
CA SER A 57 18.31 -14.96 -5.14
C SER A 57 17.02 -14.36 -5.70
N ALA A 58 16.96 -14.10 -7.02
CA ALA A 58 15.77 -13.57 -7.68
C ALA A 58 14.59 -14.54 -7.61
N VAL A 59 14.84 -15.83 -7.89
CA VAL A 59 13.80 -16.88 -7.79
C VAL A 59 13.32 -17.02 -6.35
N THR A 60 14.24 -17.09 -5.40
CA THR A 60 13.91 -17.20 -3.98
C THR A 60 13.07 -15.98 -3.51
N LEU A 61 13.52 -14.78 -3.85
CA LEU A 61 12.84 -13.55 -3.48
C LEU A 61 11.45 -13.48 -4.13
N PHE A 62 11.32 -13.86 -5.41
CA PHE A 62 10.04 -13.95 -6.11
C PHE A 62 9.09 -14.92 -5.41
N ILE A 63 9.55 -16.13 -5.10
CA ILE A 63 8.74 -17.14 -4.39
C ILE A 63 8.26 -16.58 -3.05
N PHE A 64 9.16 -16.06 -2.21
CA PHE A 64 8.76 -15.54 -0.89
C PHE A 64 7.86 -14.31 -0.97
N THR A 65 8.06 -13.45 -1.95
CA THR A 65 7.21 -12.25 -2.14
C THR A 65 5.78 -12.63 -2.50
N TYR A 66 5.61 -13.63 -3.38
CA TYR A 66 4.29 -14.01 -3.89
C TYR A 66 3.71 -15.27 -3.23
N ALA A 67 4.43 -15.93 -2.33
CA ALA A 67 3.97 -17.14 -1.63
C ALA A 67 2.67 -16.93 -0.84
N SER A 68 2.39 -15.69 -0.43
CA SER A 68 1.15 -15.32 0.26
C SER A 68 -0.10 -15.38 -0.62
N GLY A 69 0.04 -15.55 -1.94
CA GLY A 69 -1.06 -15.44 -2.91
C GLY A 69 -1.64 -14.03 -3.08
N ARG A 70 -1.03 -13.02 -2.48
CA ARG A 70 -1.42 -11.61 -2.59
C ARG A 70 -0.63 -10.92 -3.70
N LYS A 71 -1.20 -9.86 -4.31
CA LYS A 71 -0.60 -9.09 -5.39
C LYS A 71 -0.65 -7.58 -5.12
N TYR A 72 -0.05 -7.17 -4.01
CA TYR A 72 0.05 -5.74 -3.74
C TYR A 72 1.00 -5.05 -4.75
N PRO A 73 0.68 -3.83 -5.21
CA PRO A 73 1.51 -3.13 -6.19
C PRO A 73 2.98 -3.00 -5.80
N TYR A 74 3.27 -2.78 -4.52
CA TYR A 74 4.63 -2.62 -4.00
C TYR A 74 5.46 -3.92 -3.96
N TYR A 75 4.86 -5.09 -4.18
CA TYR A 75 5.60 -6.35 -4.25
C TYR A 75 6.61 -6.36 -5.40
N ALA A 76 6.27 -5.75 -6.54
CA ALA A 76 7.20 -5.64 -7.66
C ALA A 76 8.44 -4.79 -7.32
N MET A 77 8.33 -3.85 -6.37
CA MET A 77 9.45 -3.01 -5.94
C MET A 77 10.62 -3.82 -5.37
N VAL A 78 10.32 -4.95 -4.71
CA VAL A 78 11.34 -5.84 -4.13
C VAL A 78 12.32 -6.33 -5.19
N MET A 79 11.86 -6.55 -6.43
CA MET A 79 12.70 -6.99 -7.54
C MET A 79 13.64 -5.90 -8.07
N ALA A 80 13.37 -4.63 -7.77
CA ALA A 80 14.22 -3.51 -8.21
C ALA A 80 15.63 -3.53 -7.58
N CYS A 81 15.84 -4.30 -6.49
CA CYS A 81 17.15 -4.48 -5.87
C CYS A 81 18.20 -5.09 -6.84
N PHE A 82 17.77 -5.78 -7.89
CA PHE A 82 18.68 -6.33 -8.92
C PHE A 82 19.17 -5.28 -9.93
N ALA A 83 18.51 -4.11 -10.02
CA ALA A 83 18.92 -3.07 -10.96
C ALA A 83 20.37 -2.56 -10.72
N PRO A 84 20.78 -2.20 -9.48
CA PRO A 84 22.15 -1.76 -9.22
C PRO A 84 23.20 -2.82 -9.59
N LEU A 85 22.91 -4.09 -9.33
CA LEU A 85 23.83 -5.19 -9.69
C LEU A 85 24.04 -5.27 -11.21
N GLY A 86 22.94 -5.27 -11.98
CA GLY A 86 23.02 -5.35 -13.43
C GLY A 86 23.66 -4.13 -14.07
N PHE A 87 23.30 -2.92 -13.62
CA PHE A 87 23.95 -1.70 -14.11
C PHE A 87 25.42 -1.67 -13.76
N GLY A 88 25.83 -2.12 -12.56
CA GLY A 88 27.23 -2.25 -12.17
C GLY A 88 28.00 -3.21 -13.10
N MET A 89 27.37 -4.33 -13.49
CA MET A 89 27.96 -5.30 -14.41
C MET A 89 28.04 -4.75 -15.84
N LEU A 90 27.01 -4.06 -16.33
CA LEU A 90 27.05 -3.37 -17.62
C LEU A 90 28.17 -2.33 -17.64
N PHE A 91 28.32 -1.54 -16.58
CA PHE A 91 29.41 -0.58 -16.48
C PHE A 91 30.79 -1.25 -16.55
N ARG A 92 30.97 -2.39 -15.88
CA ARG A 92 32.22 -3.18 -15.96
C ARG A 92 32.49 -3.75 -17.36
N ALA A 93 31.45 -4.00 -18.15
CA ALA A 93 31.59 -4.48 -19.50
C ALA A 93 32.12 -3.41 -20.48
N ILE A 94 32.04 -2.12 -20.13
CA ILE A 94 32.59 -1.01 -20.92
C ILE A 94 34.12 -1.10 -20.86
N PRO A 95 34.84 -1.09 -22.01
CA PRO A 95 36.29 -1.13 -22.02
C PRO A 95 36.94 -0.02 -21.19
N ALA A 96 38.04 -0.33 -20.50
CA ALA A 96 38.71 0.61 -19.58
C ALA A 96 39.09 1.92 -20.27
N ALA A 97 39.59 1.85 -21.51
CA ALA A 97 39.96 3.03 -22.29
C ALA A 97 38.83 4.04 -22.46
N TYR A 98 37.55 3.57 -22.56
CA TYR A 98 36.40 4.48 -22.62
C TYR A 98 36.01 5.01 -21.24
N ARG A 99 36.10 4.17 -20.20
CA ARG A 99 35.74 4.56 -18.83
C ARG A 99 36.69 5.61 -18.24
N GLU A 100 37.96 5.56 -18.64
CA GLU A 100 39.02 6.47 -18.22
C GLU A 100 39.02 7.79 -19.01
N ALA A 101 38.33 7.85 -20.13
CA ALA A 101 38.20 9.06 -20.92
C ALA A 101 37.47 10.14 -20.11
N LYS A 102 38.04 11.35 -20.00
CA LYS A 102 37.45 12.49 -19.29
C LYS A 102 36.03 12.82 -19.78
N ALA A 103 35.79 12.73 -21.09
CA ALA A 103 34.47 12.96 -21.68
C ALA A 103 33.41 11.97 -21.14
N PHE A 104 33.77 10.69 -20.97
CA PHE A 104 32.86 9.69 -20.37
C PHE A 104 32.58 9.97 -18.91
N GLN A 105 33.61 10.33 -18.14
CA GLN A 105 33.45 10.66 -16.71
C GLN A 105 32.55 11.87 -16.52
N TRP A 106 32.79 12.96 -17.29
CA TRP A 106 31.92 14.14 -17.25
C TRP A 106 30.49 13.82 -17.72
N GLY A 107 30.35 13.04 -18.77
CA GLY A 107 29.02 12.56 -19.23
C GLY A 107 28.27 11.79 -18.14
N ALA A 108 28.95 10.90 -17.40
CA ALA A 108 28.36 10.17 -16.28
C ALA A 108 27.94 11.11 -15.12
N VAL A 109 28.76 12.09 -14.79
CA VAL A 109 28.43 13.11 -13.77
C VAL A 109 27.22 13.93 -14.20
N ILE A 110 27.20 14.43 -15.43
CA ILE A 110 26.06 15.20 -15.96
C ILE A 110 24.78 14.36 -15.93
N LEU A 111 24.85 13.09 -16.38
CA LEU A 111 23.70 12.18 -16.33
C LEU A 111 23.21 11.95 -14.90
N ALA A 112 24.11 11.75 -13.95
CA ALA A 112 23.75 11.56 -12.55
C ALA A 112 23.06 12.81 -11.97
N VAL A 113 23.57 14.01 -12.29
CA VAL A 113 22.95 15.29 -11.88
C VAL A 113 21.57 15.45 -12.51
N LEU A 114 21.42 15.13 -13.80
CA LEU A 114 20.13 15.18 -14.49
C LEU A 114 19.12 14.21 -13.87
N ILE A 115 19.53 12.98 -13.59
CA ILE A 115 18.68 11.99 -12.92
C ILE A 115 18.27 12.50 -11.53
N ALA A 116 19.23 13.01 -10.76
CA ALA A 116 18.95 13.55 -9.43
C ALA A 116 17.99 14.77 -9.46
N ALA A 117 18.07 15.60 -10.49
CA ALA A 117 17.19 16.76 -10.66
C ALA A 117 15.80 16.39 -11.17
N VAL A 118 15.71 15.45 -12.11
CA VAL A 118 14.43 15.08 -12.76
C VAL A 118 13.64 14.06 -11.93
N SER A 119 14.32 13.15 -11.22
CA SER A 119 13.61 12.07 -10.49
C SER A 119 12.63 12.56 -9.43
N PRO A 120 12.87 13.63 -8.63
CA PRO A 120 11.89 14.14 -7.69
C PRO A 120 10.63 14.68 -8.38
N VAL A 121 10.81 15.41 -9.49
CA VAL A 121 9.71 15.97 -10.28
C VAL A 121 8.88 14.85 -10.90
N ALA A 122 9.54 13.87 -11.50
CA ALA A 122 8.87 12.69 -12.04
C ALA A 122 8.13 11.89 -10.96
N ALA A 123 8.73 11.71 -9.79
CA ALA A 123 8.10 11.04 -8.65
C ALA A 123 6.84 11.77 -8.19
N LEU A 124 6.87 13.09 -8.10
CA LEU A 124 5.71 13.90 -7.76
C LEU A 124 4.60 13.80 -8.82
N GLN A 125 4.94 13.85 -10.10
CA GLN A 125 3.95 13.75 -11.18
C GLN A 125 3.33 12.34 -11.31
N TRP A 126 4.09 11.30 -11.00
CA TRP A 126 3.62 9.90 -11.10
C TRP A 126 3.00 9.37 -9.81
N SER A 127 3.14 10.08 -8.69
CA SER A 127 2.49 9.72 -7.44
C SER A 127 0.98 9.96 -7.53
N ARG A 128 0.20 8.90 -7.34
CA ARG A 128 -1.26 8.97 -7.38
C ARG A 128 -1.87 9.85 -6.29
N ASN A 129 -1.14 10.05 -5.21
CA ASN A 129 -1.64 10.75 -4.02
C ASN A 129 -0.99 12.13 -3.82
N VAL A 130 -0.20 12.62 -4.79
CA VAL A 130 0.48 13.93 -4.67
C VAL A 130 -0.51 15.09 -4.50
N TYR A 131 -1.71 14.98 -5.09
CA TYR A 131 -2.77 15.99 -4.94
C TYR A 131 -3.21 16.18 -3.48
N LEU A 132 -3.04 15.16 -2.61
CA LEU A 132 -3.35 15.29 -1.18
C LEU A 132 -2.46 16.33 -0.49
N MET A 133 -1.29 16.63 -1.05
CA MET A 133 -0.42 17.70 -0.52
C MET A 133 -1.04 19.10 -0.67
N SER A 134 -1.99 19.28 -1.59
CA SER A 134 -2.71 20.54 -1.83
C SER A 134 -4.06 20.60 -1.10
N VAL A 135 -4.52 19.50 -0.52
CA VAL A 135 -5.77 19.48 0.25
C VAL A 135 -5.52 20.07 1.64
N PRO A 136 -6.27 21.09 2.06
CA PRO A 136 -6.18 21.62 3.40
C PRO A 136 -6.39 20.54 4.46
N GLN A 137 -5.56 20.52 5.49
CA GLN A 137 -5.61 19.49 6.51
C GLN A 137 -7.01 19.33 7.14
N GLY A 138 -7.70 20.45 7.39
CA GLY A 138 -9.05 20.45 7.98
C GLY A 138 -10.15 19.90 7.05
N GLU A 139 -9.88 19.75 5.75
CA GLU A 139 -10.81 19.15 4.79
C GLU A 139 -10.63 17.64 4.66
N MET A 140 -9.50 17.11 5.17
CA MET A 140 -9.28 15.66 5.18
C MET A 140 -10.18 15.01 6.25
N PRO A 141 -10.86 13.89 5.92
CA PRO A 141 -11.81 13.23 6.82
C PRO A 141 -11.27 12.98 8.23
N PRO A 142 -10.01 12.50 8.45
CA PRO A 142 -9.49 12.27 9.79
C PRO A 142 -9.45 13.53 10.65
N TYR A 143 -9.00 14.65 10.10
CA TYR A 143 -8.86 15.91 10.84
C TYR A 143 -10.21 16.62 11.03
N ARG A 144 -11.08 16.51 10.03
CA ARG A 144 -12.44 17.06 10.12
C ARG A 144 -13.22 16.39 11.25
N PHE A 145 -13.21 15.06 11.31
CA PHE A 145 -13.89 14.29 12.34
C PHE A 145 -13.24 14.45 13.72
N ALA A 146 -11.92 14.64 13.77
CA ALA A 146 -11.20 14.89 15.00
C ALA A 146 -11.73 16.13 15.74
N GLY A 147 -12.21 17.16 15.03
CA GLY A 147 -12.82 18.34 15.63
C GLY A 147 -14.05 18.01 16.47
N THR A 148 -14.90 17.10 16.02
CA THR A 148 -16.07 16.62 16.74
C THR A 148 -15.67 15.66 17.87
N ILE A 149 -14.82 14.68 17.60
CA ILE A 149 -14.42 13.66 18.58
C ILE A 149 -13.75 14.29 19.80
N ARG A 150 -12.82 15.25 19.60
CA ARG A 150 -12.08 15.90 20.68
C ARG A 150 -12.93 16.77 21.61
N GLN A 151 -14.13 17.16 21.18
CA GLN A 151 -15.07 17.96 21.99
C GLN A 151 -15.95 17.08 22.87
N ALA A 152 -16.03 15.78 22.63
CA ALA A 152 -16.81 14.86 23.42
C ALA A 152 -16.08 14.45 24.71
N GLU A 153 -16.86 14.09 25.74
CA GLU A 153 -16.32 13.55 26.98
C GLU A 153 -15.74 12.16 26.79
N ASP A 154 -16.43 11.29 26.05
CA ASP A 154 -15.95 9.98 25.62
C ASP A 154 -15.43 10.09 24.17
N GLN A 155 -14.12 9.97 23.99
CA GLN A 155 -13.43 10.09 22.70
C GLN A 155 -13.09 8.73 22.10
N THR A 156 -13.66 7.65 22.60
CA THR A 156 -13.39 6.31 22.09
C THR A 156 -13.86 6.16 20.64
N LEU A 157 -13.03 5.53 19.81
CA LEU A 157 -13.22 5.46 18.36
C LEU A 157 -13.03 4.05 17.83
N LEU A 158 -13.79 3.67 16.81
CA LEU A 158 -13.59 2.47 16.01
C LEU A 158 -13.66 2.79 14.52
N ASN A 159 -12.63 2.40 13.76
CA ASN A 159 -12.68 2.39 12.29
C ASN A 159 -13.27 1.07 11.82
N TYR A 160 -14.50 1.09 11.34
CA TYR A 160 -15.21 -0.10 10.93
C TYR A 160 -15.17 -0.32 9.42
N GLY A 161 -14.69 -1.49 9.00
CA GLY A 161 -14.77 -1.95 7.62
C GLY A 161 -13.65 -1.45 6.68
N PHE A 162 -12.65 -0.71 7.19
CA PHE A 162 -11.52 -0.26 6.38
C PHE A 162 -10.22 -0.11 7.21
N LEU A 163 -9.09 -0.01 6.50
CA LEU A 163 -7.78 0.23 7.11
C LEU A 163 -7.74 1.64 7.71
N ASP A 164 -7.08 1.80 8.85
CA ASP A 164 -6.95 3.13 9.46
C ASP A 164 -6.18 4.10 8.55
N GLY A 165 -6.75 5.27 8.35
CA GLY A 165 -6.19 6.38 7.58
C GLY A 165 -5.70 7.53 8.47
N GLY A 166 -5.35 7.25 9.74
CA GLY A 166 -4.87 8.24 10.69
C GLY A 166 -5.94 8.88 11.57
N TYR A 167 -7.12 8.27 11.66
CA TYR A 167 -8.23 8.80 12.48
C TYR A 167 -7.89 8.82 13.96
N TYR A 168 -7.29 7.76 14.49
CA TYR A 168 -6.84 7.71 15.89
C TYR A 168 -5.81 8.78 16.20
N LEU A 169 -4.82 8.93 15.31
CA LEU A 169 -3.78 9.96 15.48
C LEU A 169 -4.38 11.37 15.42
N ALA A 170 -5.27 11.62 14.45
CA ALA A 170 -5.90 12.93 14.31
C ALA A 170 -6.81 13.27 15.48
N ALA A 171 -7.55 12.31 16.02
CA ALA A 171 -8.47 12.53 17.15
C ALA A 171 -7.77 12.49 18.52
N ASP A 172 -6.52 12.06 18.60
CA ASP A 172 -5.80 11.75 19.85
C ASP A 172 -6.57 10.69 20.69
N SER A 173 -7.17 9.73 19.99
CA SER A 173 -8.04 8.72 20.57
C SER A 173 -7.29 7.38 20.73
N GLN A 174 -7.69 6.62 21.76
CA GLN A 174 -7.18 5.27 21.98
C GLN A 174 -8.18 4.22 21.48
N PRO A 175 -7.71 3.16 20.84
CA PRO A 175 -8.59 2.06 20.46
C PRO A 175 -9.08 1.28 21.69
N VAL A 176 -10.36 0.90 21.69
CA VAL A 176 -10.97 0.10 22.76
C VAL A 176 -11.11 -1.38 22.40
N THR A 177 -10.68 -1.75 21.21
CA THR A 177 -10.72 -3.13 20.71
C THR A 177 -9.35 -3.56 20.22
N ARG A 178 -9.07 -4.86 20.25
CA ARG A 178 -7.84 -5.42 19.70
C ARG A 178 -7.72 -5.15 18.19
N PHE A 179 -8.82 -5.20 17.47
CA PHE A 179 -8.89 -4.88 16.07
C PHE A 179 -9.50 -3.51 15.84
N PHE A 180 -8.69 -2.50 16.04
CA PHE A 180 -9.06 -1.07 15.95
C PHE A 180 -9.42 -0.60 14.55
N CYS A 181 -9.08 -1.36 13.52
CA CYS A 181 -9.43 -1.14 12.12
C CYS A 181 -9.48 -2.48 11.38
N THR A 182 -9.97 -2.48 10.15
CA THR A 182 -9.90 -3.68 9.29
C THR A 182 -8.50 -3.83 8.75
N LEU A 183 -7.85 -4.95 9.04
CA LEU A 183 -6.53 -5.28 8.55
C LEU A 183 -6.61 -5.83 7.11
N ASN A 184 -5.47 -5.87 6.43
CA ASN A 184 -5.36 -6.45 5.08
C ASN A 184 -5.66 -7.96 5.03
N ASN A 185 -5.64 -8.63 6.17
CA ASN A 185 -6.02 -10.03 6.30
C ASN A 185 -7.49 -10.11 6.71
N ASP A 186 -8.26 -10.90 5.96
CA ASP A 186 -9.69 -11.13 6.24
C ASP A 186 -9.84 -12.16 7.35
N LEU A 187 -9.97 -11.68 8.58
CA LEU A 187 -10.16 -12.50 9.79
C LEU A 187 -11.62 -12.39 10.23
N SER A 188 -12.31 -13.54 10.34
CA SER A 188 -13.68 -13.59 10.88
C SER A 188 -13.75 -13.02 12.30
N GLU A 189 -12.78 -13.39 13.14
CA GLU A 189 -12.64 -12.91 14.51
C GLU A 189 -12.55 -11.36 14.60
N MET A 190 -11.86 -10.73 13.67
CA MET A 190 -11.78 -9.27 13.61
C MET A 190 -13.16 -8.62 13.33
N LYS A 191 -13.89 -9.19 12.35
CA LYS A 191 -15.23 -8.69 12.01
C LYS A 191 -16.22 -8.90 13.14
N GLU A 192 -16.16 -10.03 13.82
CA GLU A 192 -17.00 -10.38 14.95
C GLU A 192 -16.74 -9.44 16.13
N GLU A 193 -15.48 -9.21 16.50
CA GLU A 193 -15.10 -8.34 17.60
C GLU A 193 -15.52 -6.87 17.34
N GLN A 194 -15.31 -6.38 16.10
CA GLN A 194 -15.74 -5.03 15.73
C GLN A 194 -17.25 -4.86 15.78
N ARG A 195 -18.03 -5.85 15.29
CA ARG A 195 -19.50 -5.84 15.38
C ARG A 195 -20.00 -5.90 16.82
N ALA A 196 -19.38 -6.74 17.64
CA ALA A 196 -19.69 -6.83 19.05
C ALA A 196 -19.43 -5.49 19.75
N ALA A 197 -18.31 -4.81 19.45
CA ALA A 197 -17.98 -3.52 20.01
C ALA A 197 -19.04 -2.46 19.67
N ILE A 198 -19.57 -2.48 18.46
CA ILE A 198 -20.65 -1.57 18.03
C ILE A 198 -21.95 -1.93 18.73
N ALA A 199 -22.37 -3.20 18.69
CA ALA A 199 -23.63 -3.65 19.28
C ALA A 199 -23.71 -3.44 20.80
N GLU A 200 -22.59 -3.59 21.50
CA GLU A 200 -22.46 -3.37 22.95
C GLU A 200 -22.23 -1.90 23.32
N GLY A 201 -22.09 -1.01 22.33
CA GLY A 201 -21.84 0.41 22.58
C GLY A 201 -20.50 0.69 23.28
N ARG A 202 -19.47 -0.13 23.01
CA ARG A 202 -18.13 0.03 23.64
C ARG A 202 -17.35 1.24 23.13
N THR A 203 -17.78 1.84 22.02
CA THR A 203 -17.16 3.04 21.46
C THR A 203 -18.15 4.18 21.38
N ALA A 204 -17.71 5.40 21.66
CA ALA A 204 -18.54 6.60 21.48
C ALA A 204 -18.69 6.94 19.99
N PHE A 205 -17.64 6.73 19.22
CA PHE A 205 -17.62 7.06 17.80
C PHE A 205 -17.26 5.86 16.93
N VAL A 206 -17.91 5.80 15.77
CA VAL A 206 -17.59 4.82 14.71
C VAL A 206 -17.40 5.57 13.40
N VAL A 207 -16.30 5.30 12.70
CA VAL A 207 -16.09 5.79 11.33
C VAL A 207 -16.29 4.64 10.37
N THR A 208 -17.11 4.87 9.36
CA THR A 208 -17.29 3.93 8.23
C THR A 208 -16.83 4.54 6.93
N ARG A 209 -16.54 3.69 5.93
CA ARG A 209 -16.19 4.12 4.60
C ARG A 209 -17.04 3.41 3.55
N GLY A 210 -17.70 4.19 2.70
CA GLY A 210 -18.42 3.72 1.51
C GLY A 210 -17.76 4.20 0.22
N MET A 211 -18.03 3.53 -0.90
CA MET A 211 -17.71 4.07 -2.22
C MET A 211 -18.80 5.08 -2.61
N GLY A 212 -18.40 6.30 -2.98
CA GLY A 212 -19.28 7.29 -3.59
C GLY A 212 -19.58 6.95 -5.06
N GLY A 213 -20.76 7.36 -5.55
CA GLY A 213 -21.12 7.27 -6.97
C GLY A 213 -21.59 5.89 -7.46
N ALA A 214 -21.76 5.77 -8.79
CA ALA A 214 -22.32 4.59 -9.48
C ALA A 214 -21.53 3.26 -9.30
N HIS A 215 -20.37 3.28 -8.64
CA HIS A 215 -19.56 2.09 -8.37
C HIS A 215 -20.08 1.24 -7.21
N ASN A 216 -20.96 1.79 -6.36
CA ASN A 216 -21.58 1.05 -5.26
C ASN A 216 -22.41 -0.17 -5.71
N GLN A 217 -22.89 -0.17 -6.96
CA GLN A 217 -23.66 -1.28 -7.51
C GLN A 217 -22.82 -2.45 -8.06
N ARG A 218 -21.50 -2.26 -8.29
CA ARG A 218 -20.63 -3.31 -8.85
C ARG A 218 -19.80 -4.10 -7.83
N SER A 219 -19.59 -3.55 -6.66
CA SER A 219 -18.81 -4.25 -5.63
C SER A 219 -19.72 -5.10 -4.76
N GLY A 220 -20.39 -6.12 -5.21
CA GLY A 220 -21.25 -7.07 -4.49
C GLY A 220 -20.88 -7.38 -3.02
N ARG A 221 -20.47 -6.36 -2.27
CA ARG A 221 -20.31 -6.43 -0.83
C ARG A 221 -21.71 -6.50 -0.24
N ASN A 222 -22.08 -7.69 0.11
CA ASN A 222 -23.35 -8.05 0.71
C ASN A 222 -23.68 -7.08 1.86
N GLU A 223 -24.86 -6.49 1.82
CA GLU A 223 -25.50 -5.78 2.95
C GLU A 223 -25.47 -6.59 4.26
N LYS A 224 -25.28 -7.91 4.19
CA LYS A 224 -25.09 -8.81 5.33
C LYS A 224 -23.81 -8.56 6.16
N GLU A 225 -22.87 -7.76 5.68
CA GLU A 225 -21.64 -7.42 6.42
C GLU A 225 -21.69 -6.07 7.12
N SER A 226 -22.76 -5.31 7.03
CA SER A 226 -22.92 -4.05 7.76
C SER A 226 -23.18 -4.33 9.25
N ALA A 227 -22.52 -3.55 10.13
CA ALA A 227 -22.87 -3.59 11.55
C ALA A 227 -24.23 -2.92 11.77
N ASP A 228 -24.94 -3.38 12.81
CA ASP A 228 -26.14 -2.68 13.26
C ASP A 228 -25.76 -1.34 13.91
N MET A 229 -26.09 -0.24 13.24
CA MET A 229 -25.81 1.11 13.66
C MET A 229 -27.02 1.78 14.35
N SER A 230 -28.05 1.00 14.75
CA SER A 230 -29.28 1.54 15.36
C SER A 230 -29.04 2.33 16.65
N ALA A 231 -27.98 2.02 17.40
CA ALA A 231 -27.56 2.73 18.60
C ALA A 231 -26.68 3.97 18.32
N TYR A 232 -26.46 4.30 17.04
CA TYR A 232 -25.61 5.42 16.61
C TYR A 232 -26.36 6.34 15.65
N ARG A 233 -26.01 7.62 15.66
CA ARG A 233 -26.48 8.60 14.68
C ARG A 233 -25.31 9.11 13.84
N ALA A 234 -25.52 9.32 12.55
CA ALA A 234 -24.55 9.99 11.70
C ALA A 234 -24.46 11.48 12.10
N VAL A 235 -23.27 11.95 12.43
CA VAL A 235 -23.02 13.34 12.87
C VAL A 235 -22.25 14.15 11.85
N ASP A 236 -21.42 13.49 11.01
CA ASP A 236 -20.72 14.16 9.93
C ASP A 236 -20.45 13.19 8.77
N THR A 237 -20.37 13.74 7.56
CA THR A 237 -20.06 12.99 6.35
C THR A 237 -19.11 13.81 5.48
N CYS A 238 -18.05 13.17 4.97
CA CYS A 238 -17.05 13.82 4.14
C CYS A 238 -16.63 12.89 3.00
N SER A 239 -16.59 13.41 1.79
CA SER A 239 -16.07 12.66 0.63
C SER A 239 -14.68 13.12 0.29
N MET A 240 -13.83 12.17 -0.10
CA MET A 240 -12.47 12.43 -0.55
C MET A 240 -12.11 11.47 -1.70
N VAL A 241 -11.44 11.99 -2.71
CA VAL A 241 -10.84 11.14 -3.74
C VAL A 241 -9.55 10.54 -3.19
N PHE A 242 -9.40 9.23 -3.28
CA PHE A 242 -8.17 8.53 -2.88
C PHE A 242 -7.87 7.42 -3.88
N GLU A 243 -6.67 7.40 -4.41
CA GLU A 243 -6.22 6.48 -5.48
C GLU A 243 -7.12 6.49 -6.74
N GLY A 244 -7.73 7.63 -7.05
CA GLY A 244 -8.63 7.79 -8.20
C GLY A 244 -10.07 7.33 -7.96
N PHE A 245 -10.42 6.94 -6.75
CA PHE A 245 -11.78 6.58 -6.34
C PHE A 245 -12.31 7.61 -5.35
N GLU A 246 -13.58 7.99 -5.51
CA GLU A 246 -14.29 8.80 -4.54
C GLU A 246 -14.78 7.91 -3.38
N TRP A 247 -14.35 8.23 -2.19
CA TRP A 247 -14.73 7.56 -0.96
C TRP A 247 -15.54 8.51 -0.10
N THR A 248 -16.65 8.02 0.44
CA THR A 248 -17.46 8.74 1.42
C THR A 248 -17.20 8.14 2.79
N TYR A 249 -16.79 8.99 3.71
CA TYR A 249 -16.57 8.65 5.11
C TYR A 249 -17.69 9.23 5.94
N THR A 250 -18.24 8.45 6.88
CA THR A 250 -19.30 8.89 7.80
C THR A 250 -18.85 8.64 9.21
N LEU A 251 -18.92 9.70 10.01
CA LEU A 251 -18.74 9.66 11.45
C LEU A 251 -20.10 9.43 12.12
N TYR A 252 -20.17 8.41 12.92
CA TYR A 252 -21.31 8.09 13.77
C TYR A 252 -20.94 8.33 15.23
N GLU A 253 -21.91 8.84 16.00
CA GLU A 253 -21.84 9.05 17.44
C GLU A 253 -22.89 8.19 18.13
N ARG A 254 -22.56 7.58 19.26
CA ARG A 254 -23.50 6.78 20.06
C ARG A 254 -24.62 7.65 20.60
N ILE A 255 -25.87 7.20 20.45
CA ILE A 255 -27.05 7.89 20.99
C ILE A 255 -27.03 7.79 22.50
N GLY A 256 -27.12 8.94 23.20
CA GLY A 256 -27.10 9.01 24.67
C GLY A 256 -25.72 9.20 25.29
N ASN A 257 -24.79 9.63 24.47
CA ASN A 257 -23.46 10.08 24.93
C ASN A 257 -23.50 11.56 25.29
#